data_51089158514e741c9977098109157f51
#
_entry.id   51089158514e741c9977098109157f51
#
_cell.length_a   1.000
_cell.length_b   1.000
_cell.length_c   1.000
_cell.angle_alpha   90.00
_cell.angle_beta   90.00
_cell.angle_gamma   90.00
#
_symmetry.space_group_name_H-M   'P 1'
#
loop_
_entity.id
_entity.type
_entity.pdbx_description
1 polymer ?
#
loop_
_entity_poly.entity_id
_entity_poly.type
_entity_poly.pdbx_seq_one_letter_code
_entity_poly.pdbx_strand_id
1 'polypeptide(L)'
;MGGLYCMKKIGFLSFGHWTPSSQSATQSATDALLQSIELAVEAERLGMDGAYFRVHHFAQQLASPFPLLAAVGAKTRKIEIGTAVIDMRYENPHYMAEDAGAADLISGGRLQLGISRGSPEQVIDGWRYFGYRPIEGGDDADMGRRHAEEFLGLLRGKGFAQPNPHPMFPNPPGLLRLEPYSPGLADRIWWGSASNATAAWAAKLGMNLQTSTLKFDETGEPLHIQQAAQIRAFRSAWEQAGHKRTPRVSVSRSIFALLDDRDRTYFGRGSQEGDKIGFLDESTRAIFGRSYAAEPDILIEQLGKDDAIAEADTLLLTIPNQLGVAYNVHVMEAILTTIAPALSWR
;
A
#
# COMPACT_ATOMS: atom_id res chain seq x y z
N MET A 1 -10.94 -5.27 -30.54
CA MET A 1 -11.21 -6.32 -29.54
C MET A 1 -11.58 -5.59 -28.25
N GLY A 2 -12.85 -5.63 -27.83
CA GLY A 2 -13.33 -4.92 -26.65
C GLY A 2 -12.71 -5.55 -25.40
N GLY A 3 -11.87 -4.81 -24.71
CA GLY A 3 -11.39 -5.21 -23.41
C GLY A 3 -12.60 -5.35 -22.47
N LEU A 4 -12.72 -6.48 -21.80
CA LEU A 4 -13.63 -6.64 -20.67
C LEU A 4 -13.20 -5.62 -19.61
N TYR A 5 -13.89 -4.49 -19.52
CA TYR A 5 -13.75 -3.57 -18.43
C TYR A 5 -14.21 -4.30 -17.16
N CYS A 6 -13.27 -4.62 -16.30
CA CYS A 6 -13.56 -5.29 -15.03
C CYS A 6 -13.80 -4.21 -13.96
N MET A 7 -14.87 -4.36 -13.19
CA MET A 7 -15.09 -3.54 -11.98
C MET A 7 -13.84 -3.57 -11.12
N LYS A 8 -13.38 -2.40 -10.66
CA LYS A 8 -12.16 -2.26 -9.86
C LYS A 8 -12.48 -1.87 -8.43
N LYS A 9 -11.70 -2.36 -7.49
CA LYS A 9 -11.68 -1.75 -6.17
C LYS A 9 -10.90 -0.44 -6.24
N ILE A 10 -11.49 0.62 -5.69
CA ILE A 10 -10.88 1.95 -5.66
C ILE A 10 -10.67 2.35 -4.20
N GLY A 11 -9.40 2.54 -3.82
CA GLY A 11 -9.00 3.02 -2.50
C GLY A 11 -8.19 4.31 -2.59
N PHE A 12 -8.02 5.01 -1.49
CA PHE A 12 -7.04 6.08 -1.40
C PHE A 12 -5.75 5.60 -0.74
N LEU A 13 -4.65 6.27 -1.06
CA LEU A 13 -3.35 6.15 -0.41
C LEU A 13 -2.92 7.50 0.13
N SER A 14 -2.83 7.62 1.45
CA SER A 14 -2.31 8.80 2.14
C SER A 14 -0.87 8.56 2.59
N PHE A 15 -0.01 9.55 2.32
CA PHE A 15 1.35 9.58 2.85
C PHE A 15 1.39 10.14 4.28
N GLY A 16 0.33 10.82 4.71
CA GLY A 16 0.24 11.44 6.03
C GLY A 16 1.30 12.49 6.28
N HIS A 17 1.73 13.20 5.23
CA HIS A 17 2.66 14.32 5.36
C HIS A 17 2.09 15.41 6.24
N TRP A 18 2.91 15.95 7.12
CA TRP A 18 2.58 17.14 7.88
C TRP A 18 3.70 18.17 7.80
N THR A 19 3.33 19.43 7.74
CA THR A 19 4.27 20.55 7.63
C THR A 19 3.77 21.69 8.50
N PRO A 20 4.58 22.21 9.44
CA PRO A 20 4.20 23.33 10.31
C PRO A 20 4.19 24.65 9.52
N SER A 21 3.22 24.80 8.62
CA SER A 21 3.04 25.96 7.74
C SER A 21 1.57 26.30 7.64
N SER A 22 1.24 27.59 7.60
CA SER A 22 -0.13 28.07 7.38
C SER A 22 -0.72 27.69 6.01
N GLN A 23 0.11 27.23 5.08
CA GLN A 23 -0.32 26.76 3.76
C GLN A 23 -0.71 25.28 3.77
N SER A 24 -0.43 24.54 4.85
CA SER A 24 -0.80 23.15 5.02
C SER A 24 -2.00 23.05 5.98
N ALA A 25 -3.01 22.28 5.60
CA ALA A 25 -4.11 21.91 6.49
C ALA A 25 -3.73 20.78 7.47
N THR A 26 -2.57 20.13 7.25
CA THR A 26 -1.99 19.11 8.11
C THR A 26 -0.68 19.65 8.65
N GLN A 27 -0.71 20.28 9.82
CA GLN A 27 0.43 21.04 10.36
C GLN A 27 1.27 20.25 11.37
N SER A 28 0.70 19.21 11.95
CA SER A 28 1.31 18.40 13.02
C SER A 28 1.09 16.91 12.82
N ALA A 29 1.86 16.09 13.55
CA ALA A 29 1.62 14.66 13.60
C ALA A 29 0.21 14.30 14.12
N THR A 30 -0.32 15.10 15.06
CA THR A 30 -1.69 14.95 15.56
C THR A 30 -2.70 15.14 14.43
N ASP A 31 -2.56 16.20 13.63
CA ASP A 31 -3.44 16.43 12.49
C ASP A 31 -3.35 15.27 11.49
N ALA A 32 -2.14 14.82 11.16
CA ALA A 32 -1.94 13.70 10.24
C ALA A 32 -2.66 12.43 10.68
N LEU A 33 -2.60 12.09 11.98
CA LEU A 33 -3.27 10.91 12.54
C LEU A 33 -4.79 11.07 12.56
N LEU A 34 -5.31 12.18 13.10
CA LEU A 34 -6.76 12.38 13.26
C LEU A 34 -7.44 12.58 11.90
N GLN A 35 -6.85 13.35 10.98
CA GLN A 35 -7.37 13.51 9.62
C GLN A 35 -7.32 12.20 8.82
N SER A 36 -6.34 11.32 9.06
CA SER A 36 -6.30 9.99 8.44
C SER A 36 -7.50 9.13 8.85
N ILE A 37 -7.92 9.18 10.11
CA ILE A 37 -9.12 8.49 10.59
C ILE A 37 -10.38 9.10 9.94
N GLU A 38 -10.48 10.43 9.93
CA GLU A 38 -11.62 11.13 9.32
C GLU A 38 -11.73 10.84 7.82
N LEU A 39 -10.60 10.88 7.08
CA LEU A 39 -10.55 10.52 5.66
C LEU A 39 -11.06 9.11 5.38
N ALA A 40 -10.71 8.12 6.23
CA ALA A 40 -11.19 6.76 6.05
C ALA A 40 -12.72 6.64 6.28
N VAL A 41 -13.27 7.38 7.25
CA VAL A 41 -14.72 7.44 7.49
C VAL A 41 -15.45 8.09 6.31
N GLU A 42 -14.93 9.21 5.80
CA GLU A 42 -15.50 9.88 4.65
C GLU A 42 -15.37 9.05 3.36
N ALA A 43 -14.24 8.37 3.15
CA ALA A 43 -14.06 7.46 2.02
C ALA A 43 -15.08 6.31 2.05
N GLU A 44 -15.35 5.73 3.23
CA GLU A 44 -16.41 4.73 3.40
C GLU A 44 -17.79 5.31 3.09
N ARG A 45 -18.09 6.54 3.54
CA ARG A 45 -19.35 7.24 3.25
C ARG A 45 -19.55 7.46 1.75
N LEU A 46 -18.50 7.80 1.02
CA LEU A 46 -18.50 7.92 -0.44
C LEU A 46 -18.60 6.58 -1.17
N GLY A 47 -18.41 5.46 -0.46
CA GLY A 47 -18.44 4.11 -1.02
C GLY A 47 -17.09 3.68 -1.62
N MET A 48 -15.97 4.24 -1.22
CA MET A 48 -14.65 3.69 -1.58
C MET A 48 -14.44 2.30 -0.99
N ASP A 49 -13.59 1.51 -1.65
CA ASP A 49 -13.29 0.14 -1.25
C ASP A 49 -12.13 0.04 -0.26
N GLY A 50 -11.22 1.03 -0.21
CA GLY A 50 -10.03 0.94 0.63
C GLY A 50 -9.46 2.26 1.12
N ALA A 51 -8.90 2.23 2.33
CA ALA A 51 -8.12 3.30 2.95
C ALA A 51 -6.72 2.79 3.27
N TYR A 52 -5.71 3.30 2.57
CA TYR A 52 -4.34 2.83 2.69
C TYR A 52 -3.42 3.96 3.15
N PHE A 53 -2.45 3.59 3.99
CA PHE A 53 -1.51 4.53 4.59
C PHE A 53 -0.08 4.09 4.29
N ARG A 54 0.75 5.05 3.90
CA ARG A 54 2.19 4.83 3.75
C ARG A 54 2.87 4.94 5.11
N VAL A 55 3.90 4.13 5.33
CA VAL A 55 4.69 4.14 6.57
C VAL A 55 6.13 4.53 6.24
N HIS A 56 6.65 5.56 6.91
CA HIS A 56 8.04 6.01 6.81
C HIS A 56 8.58 6.40 8.17
N HIS A 57 9.73 5.84 8.53
CA HIS A 57 10.44 6.17 9.76
C HIS A 57 11.25 7.46 9.58
N PHE A 58 11.48 8.21 10.67
CA PHE A 58 12.24 9.45 10.73
C PHE A 58 11.72 10.61 9.84
N ALA A 59 10.65 10.43 9.12
CA ALA A 59 10.03 11.43 8.27
C ALA A 59 8.87 12.13 8.98
N GLN A 60 8.53 13.35 8.54
CA GLN A 60 7.28 14.02 8.94
C GLN A 60 6.08 13.40 8.20
N GLN A 61 5.85 12.12 8.47
CA GLN A 61 4.82 11.25 7.89
C GLN A 61 4.30 10.26 8.93
N LEU A 62 3.36 9.41 8.54
CA LEU A 62 2.90 8.30 9.39
C LEU A 62 4.01 7.25 9.54
N ALA A 63 4.24 6.78 10.76
CA ALA A 63 5.30 5.82 11.08
C ALA A 63 4.85 4.60 11.87
N SER A 64 3.79 4.70 12.69
CA SER A 64 3.25 3.63 13.53
C SER A 64 1.88 3.16 13.01
N PRO A 65 1.83 2.13 12.15
CA PRO A 65 0.60 1.80 11.43
C PRO A 65 -0.50 1.20 12.31
N PHE A 66 -0.19 0.27 13.22
CA PHE A 66 -1.21 -0.54 13.88
C PHE A 66 -2.18 0.24 14.80
N PRO A 67 -1.75 1.23 15.60
CA PRO A 67 -2.69 2.07 16.34
C PRO A 67 -3.67 2.82 15.43
N LEU A 68 -3.17 3.34 14.28
CA LEU A 68 -4.01 4.02 13.30
C LEU A 68 -5.00 3.05 12.63
N LEU A 69 -4.52 1.88 12.17
CA LEU A 69 -5.35 0.87 11.52
C LEU A 69 -6.44 0.35 12.47
N ALA A 70 -6.13 0.12 13.74
CA ALA A 70 -7.10 -0.28 14.75
C ALA A 70 -8.16 0.82 14.98
N ALA A 71 -7.75 2.09 15.07
CA ALA A 71 -8.66 3.22 15.23
C ALA A 71 -9.60 3.38 14.01
N VAL A 72 -9.06 3.30 12.80
CA VAL A 72 -9.85 3.30 11.56
C VAL A 72 -10.79 2.10 11.52
N GLY A 73 -10.30 0.90 11.88
CA GLY A 73 -11.10 -0.32 11.94
C GLY A 73 -12.30 -0.23 12.87
N ALA A 74 -12.11 0.42 14.03
CA ALA A 74 -13.19 0.64 15.00
C ALA A 74 -14.22 1.70 14.54
N LYS A 75 -13.81 2.67 13.71
CA LYS A 75 -14.66 3.76 13.21
C LYS A 75 -15.41 3.44 11.93
N THR A 76 -14.95 2.45 11.16
CA THR A 76 -15.51 2.04 9.87
C THR A 76 -16.14 0.65 9.96
N ARG A 77 -16.89 0.23 8.94
CA ARG A 77 -17.63 -1.06 8.93
C ARG A 77 -17.38 -1.92 7.70
N LYS A 78 -17.05 -1.34 6.55
CA LYS A 78 -16.99 -2.03 5.25
C LYS A 78 -15.69 -1.83 4.50
N ILE A 79 -15.10 -0.63 4.58
CA ILE A 79 -13.91 -0.26 3.84
C ILE A 79 -12.72 -1.15 4.25
N GLU A 80 -11.97 -1.65 3.27
CA GLU A 80 -10.68 -2.29 3.51
C GLU A 80 -9.71 -1.25 4.09
N ILE A 81 -8.88 -1.66 5.04
CA ILE A 81 -7.88 -0.78 5.66
C ILE A 81 -6.51 -1.41 5.53
N GLY A 82 -5.50 -0.61 5.24
CA GLY A 82 -4.19 -1.22 5.02
C GLY A 82 -3.02 -0.26 4.95
N THR A 83 -1.90 -0.83 4.56
CA THR A 83 -0.66 -0.08 4.34
C THR A 83 -0.17 -0.24 2.90
N ALA A 84 0.56 0.77 2.43
CA ALA A 84 1.24 0.71 1.15
C ALA A 84 2.52 1.59 1.20
N VAL A 85 3.54 1.11 1.93
CA VAL A 85 3.76 -0.20 2.60
C VAL A 85 4.48 -0.01 3.94
N ILE A 86 4.60 -1.07 4.76
CA ILE A 86 5.50 -1.15 5.92
C ILE A 86 6.87 -1.67 5.46
N ASP A 87 7.95 -1.09 5.98
CA ASP A 87 9.32 -1.53 5.73
C ASP A 87 9.73 -2.62 6.72
N MET A 88 9.85 -3.85 6.24
CA MET A 88 10.17 -5.02 7.06
C MET A 88 11.58 -5.00 7.66
N ARG A 89 12.44 -4.07 7.25
CA ARG A 89 13.76 -3.89 7.89
C ARG A 89 13.66 -3.33 9.31
N TYR A 90 12.56 -2.63 9.62
CA TYR A 90 12.31 -1.98 10.91
C TYR A 90 11.42 -2.81 11.84
N GLU A 91 10.84 -3.92 11.36
CA GLU A 91 9.80 -4.65 12.08
C GLU A 91 10.34 -5.90 12.79
N ASN A 92 9.84 -6.14 14.00
CA ASN A 92 9.95 -7.44 14.64
C ASN A 92 8.79 -8.32 14.15
N PRO A 93 9.05 -9.44 13.44
CA PRO A 93 7.98 -10.27 12.87
C PRO A 93 6.96 -10.79 13.90
N HIS A 94 7.39 -11.06 15.14
CA HIS A 94 6.53 -11.58 16.20
C HIS A 94 5.60 -10.49 16.74
N TYR A 95 6.13 -9.34 17.15
CA TYR A 95 5.29 -8.21 17.57
C TYR A 95 4.35 -7.75 16.47
N MET A 96 4.86 -7.69 15.24
CA MET A 96 4.04 -7.32 14.09
C MET A 96 2.88 -8.30 13.85
N ALA A 97 3.09 -9.60 14.08
CA ALA A 97 2.03 -10.60 13.93
C ALA A 97 0.92 -10.45 14.99
N GLU A 98 1.28 -10.14 16.25
CA GLU A 98 0.33 -9.83 17.31
C GLU A 98 -0.46 -8.55 17.02
N ASP A 99 0.22 -7.46 16.65
CA ASP A 99 -0.39 -6.19 16.32
C ASP A 99 -1.32 -6.29 15.10
N ALA A 100 -0.87 -7.00 14.05
CA ALA A 100 -1.66 -7.23 12.85
C ALA A 100 -2.89 -8.09 13.13
N GLY A 101 -2.74 -9.14 13.96
CA GLY A 101 -3.85 -9.96 14.41
C GLY A 101 -4.90 -9.16 15.18
N ALA A 102 -4.45 -8.32 16.13
CA ALA A 102 -5.33 -7.46 16.91
C ALA A 102 -6.06 -6.44 16.01
N ALA A 103 -5.33 -5.73 15.13
CA ALA A 103 -5.93 -4.74 14.22
C ALA A 103 -6.94 -5.37 13.25
N ASP A 104 -6.65 -6.57 12.76
CA ASP A 104 -7.54 -7.30 11.87
C ASP A 104 -8.83 -7.74 12.57
N LEU A 105 -8.74 -8.28 13.77
CA LEU A 105 -9.91 -8.67 14.57
C LEU A 105 -10.77 -7.46 14.94
N ILE A 106 -10.16 -6.32 15.34
CA ILE A 106 -10.87 -5.07 15.61
C ILE A 106 -11.62 -4.59 14.37
N SER A 107 -11.01 -4.72 13.20
CA SER A 107 -11.62 -4.32 11.93
C SER A 107 -12.63 -5.33 11.39
N GLY A 108 -12.78 -6.51 12.00
CA GLY A 108 -13.66 -7.57 11.49
C GLY A 108 -13.14 -8.25 10.23
N GLY A 109 -11.84 -8.45 10.11
CA GLY A 109 -11.20 -9.17 8.99
C GLY A 109 -10.99 -8.32 7.73
N ARG A 110 -10.88 -7.00 7.84
CA ARG A 110 -10.76 -6.06 6.71
C ARG A 110 -9.34 -5.57 6.45
N LEU A 111 -8.36 -6.01 7.23
CA LEU A 111 -6.97 -5.58 7.09
C LEU A 111 -6.37 -6.11 5.78
N GLN A 112 -5.73 -5.22 5.02
CA GLN A 112 -4.99 -5.48 3.79
C GLN A 112 -3.56 -4.96 3.98
N LEU A 113 -2.67 -5.79 4.49
CA LEU A 113 -1.38 -5.33 4.97
C LEU A 113 -0.30 -5.39 3.89
N GLY A 114 0.09 -4.22 3.39
CA GLY A 114 1.20 -4.08 2.44
C GLY A 114 2.53 -3.96 3.17
N ILE A 115 3.48 -4.79 2.78
CA ILE A 115 4.85 -4.84 3.30
C ILE A 115 5.87 -4.78 2.16
N SER A 116 7.08 -4.37 2.44
CA SER A 116 8.20 -4.40 1.49
C SER A 116 9.54 -4.46 2.21
N ARG A 117 10.63 -4.46 1.42
CA ARG A 117 11.96 -4.22 1.99
C ARG A 117 12.25 -2.72 2.22
N GLY A 118 11.27 -1.85 1.95
CA GLY A 118 11.42 -0.41 2.04
C GLY A 118 12.08 0.24 0.82
N SER A 119 12.13 1.56 0.90
CA SER A 119 12.83 2.46 -0.03
C SER A 119 13.93 3.20 0.73
N PRO A 120 14.78 3.99 0.06
CA PRO A 120 15.69 4.90 0.76
C PRO A 120 14.93 5.76 1.78
N GLU A 121 15.41 5.75 3.02
CA GLU A 121 14.82 6.45 4.15
C GLU A 121 15.58 7.76 4.45
N GLN A 122 15.04 8.57 5.36
CA GLN A 122 15.65 9.83 5.78
C GLN A 122 16.99 9.63 6.52
N VAL A 123 17.20 8.45 7.08
CA VAL A 123 18.39 8.11 7.88
C VAL A 123 19.10 6.92 7.26
N ILE A 124 20.39 7.04 7.03
CA ILE A 124 21.22 5.92 6.54
C ILE A 124 21.19 4.79 7.58
N ASP A 125 20.83 3.59 7.11
CA ASP A 125 20.71 2.39 7.94
C ASP A 125 19.83 2.61 9.18
N GLY A 126 18.74 3.35 9.05
CA GLY A 126 17.86 3.75 10.16
C GLY A 126 17.33 2.58 10.98
N TRP A 127 17.17 1.39 10.39
CA TRP A 127 16.77 0.15 11.05
C TRP A 127 17.72 -0.26 12.21
N ARG A 128 18.97 0.22 12.23
CA ARG A 128 19.93 0.00 13.34
C ARG A 128 19.44 0.60 14.66
N TYR A 129 18.71 1.72 14.60
CA TYR A 129 18.15 2.36 15.79
C TYR A 129 16.99 1.56 16.41
N PHE A 130 16.39 0.66 15.62
CA PHE A 130 15.37 -0.29 16.07
C PHE A 130 15.97 -1.64 16.52
N GLY A 131 17.30 -1.75 16.56
CA GLY A 131 18.02 -2.92 17.06
C GLY A 131 18.30 -4.00 16.00
N TYR A 132 18.00 -3.73 14.72
CA TYR A 132 18.20 -4.71 13.65
C TYR A 132 19.55 -4.57 12.96
N ARG A 133 20.04 -5.68 12.42
CA ARG A 133 21.27 -5.75 11.62
C ARG A 133 21.12 -6.91 10.63
N PRO A 134 21.64 -6.76 9.40
CA PRO A 134 21.84 -7.90 8.52
C PRO A 134 22.68 -8.97 9.18
N ILE A 135 22.45 -10.23 8.82
CA ILE A 135 23.35 -11.32 9.20
C ILE A 135 24.69 -11.16 8.49
N GLU A 136 25.72 -11.80 9.00
CA GLU A 136 27.05 -11.80 8.38
C GLU A 136 26.97 -12.30 6.93
N GLY A 137 27.50 -11.52 5.98
CA GLY A 137 27.44 -11.80 4.55
C GLY A 137 26.12 -11.49 3.85
N GLY A 138 25.10 -11.02 4.56
CA GLY A 138 23.81 -10.58 4.00
C GLY A 138 23.71 -9.05 3.91
N ASP A 139 22.71 -8.57 3.18
CA ASP A 139 22.38 -7.16 3.07
C ASP A 139 21.07 -6.81 3.81
N ASP A 140 20.68 -5.54 3.80
CA ASP A 140 19.44 -5.05 4.41
C ASP A 140 18.19 -5.56 3.67
N ALA A 141 18.30 -5.79 2.36
CA ALA A 141 17.21 -6.33 1.56
C ALA A 141 16.94 -7.81 1.91
N ASP A 142 17.99 -8.60 2.17
CA ASP A 142 17.88 -9.97 2.66
C ASP A 142 17.26 -10.02 4.06
N MET A 143 17.64 -9.07 4.94
CA MET A 143 17.03 -8.92 6.25
C MET A 143 15.52 -8.67 6.15
N GLY A 144 15.11 -7.71 5.31
CA GLY A 144 13.69 -7.41 5.10
C GLY A 144 12.90 -8.57 4.53
N ARG A 145 13.46 -9.33 3.57
CA ARG A 145 12.83 -10.55 3.02
C ARG A 145 12.68 -11.65 4.08
N ARG A 146 13.71 -11.88 4.88
CA ARG A 146 13.67 -12.88 5.96
C ARG A 146 12.60 -12.53 7.00
N HIS A 147 12.52 -11.25 7.43
CA HIS A 147 11.47 -10.80 8.34
C HIS A 147 10.07 -10.98 7.73
N ALA A 148 9.91 -10.74 6.42
CA ALA A 148 8.64 -10.97 5.72
C ALA A 148 8.24 -12.45 5.68
N GLU A 149 9.18 -13.35 5.38
CA GLU A 149 8.94 -14.81 5.37
C GLU A 149 8.56 -15.33 6.75
N GLU A 150 9.27 -14.90 7.80
CA GLU A 150 8.98 -15.23 9.18
C GLU A 150 7.58 -14.74 9.58
N PHE A 151 7.27 -13.48 9.31
CA PHE A 151 5.95 -12.89 9.55
C PHE A 151 4.82 -13.68 8.88
N LEU A 152 4.97 -14.01 7.59
CA LEU A 152 3.99 -14.86 6.87
C LEU A 152 3.82 -16.22 7.52
N GLY A 153 4.93 -16.83 7.99
CA GLY A 153 4.91 -18.11 8.70
C GLY A 153 4.06 -18.04 9.98
N LEU A 154 4.22 -16.96 10.76
CA LEU A 154 3.47 -16.72 12.00
C LEU A 154 1.97 -16.53 11.74
N LEU A 155 1.62 -15.77 10.69
CA LEU A 155 0.22 -15.52 10.30
C LEU A 155 -0.55 -16.76 9.83
N ARG A 156 0.14 -17.86 9.50
CA ARG A 156 -0.49 -19.15 9.17
C ARG A 156 -1.05 -19.89 10.39
N GLY A 157 -0.75 -19.41 11.60
CA GLY A 157 -1.32 -19.87 12.86
C GLY A 157 -0.84 -21.25 13.33
N LYS A 158 0.26 -21.77 12.77
CA LYS A 158 0.86 -23.01 13.22
C LYS A 158 1.59 -22.78 14.55
N GLY A 159 1.36 -23.65 15.54
CA GLY A 159 2.12 -23.66 16.79
C GLY A 159 3.60 -23.92 16.56
N PHE A 160 4.48 -23.18 17.25
CA PHE A 160 5.94 -23.27 17.12
C PHE A 160 6.68 -23.19 18.44
N ALA A 161 6.06 -22.61 19.48
CA ALA A 161 6.69 -22.39 20.78
C ALA A 161 6.38 -23.52 21.77
N GLN A 162 7.41 -24.03 22.43
CA GLN A 162 7.26 -25.06 23.46
C GLN A 162 6.56 -24.46 24.70
N PRO A 163 5.42 -25.01 25.17
CA PRO A 163 4.75 -24.50 26.35
C PRO A 163 5.61 -24.73 27.61
N ASN A 164 5.51 -23.77 28.56
CA ASN A 164 6.07 -23.95 29.90
C ASN A 164 5.37 -25.14 30.58
N PRO A 165 6.10 -26.14 31.15
CA PRO A 165 5.48 -27.25 31.87
C PRO A 165 4.70 -26.83 33.11
N HIS A 166 4.97 -25.65 33.64
CA HIS A 166 4.29 -25.08 34.81
C HIS A 166 3.73 -23.68 34.50
N PRO A 167 2.73 -23.57 33.60
CA PRO A 167 2.18 -22.27 33.21
C PRO A 167 1.30 -21.71 34.31
N MET A 168 1.22 -20.36 34.41
CA MET A 168 0.32 -19.68 35.33
C MET A 168 -1.16 -19.95 35.00
N PHE A 169 -1.48 -20.08 33.73
CA PHE A 169 -2.81 -20.40 33.21
C PHE A 169 -2.74 -21.64 32.31
N PRO A 170 -3.82 -22.45 32.23
CA PRO A 170 -3.85 -23.62 31.35
C PRO A 170 -3.58 -23.24 29.89
N ASN A 171 -2.66 -23.95 29.25
CA ASN A 171 -2.37 -23.83 27.81
C ASN A 171 -3.21 -24.82 27.00
N PRO A 172 -3.53 -24.51 25.74
CA PRO A 172 -4.00 -25.51 24.79
C PRO A 172 -2.95 -26.61 24.61
N PRO A 173 -3.36 -27.83 24.25
CA PRO A 173 -2.40 -28.92 24.00
C PRO A 173 -1.53 -28.64 22.77
N GLY A 174 -0.27 -29.06 22.83
CA GLY A 174 0.71 -28.97 21.75
C GLY A 174 1.55 -27.68 21.79
N LEU A 175 2.19 -27.36 20.68
CA LEU A 175 2.97 -26.15 20.53
C LEU A 175 2.07 -24.91 20.50
N LEU A 176 2.51 -23.84 21.13
CA LEU A 176 1.78 -22.56 21.16
C LEU A 176 2.09 -21.74 19.91
N ARG A 177 1.10 -20.99 19.43
CA ARG A 177 1.24 -19.95 18.41
C ARG A 177 1.12 -18.57 19.08
N LEU A 178 1.39 -17.52 18.32
CA LEU A 178 1.08 -16.15 18.77
C LEU A 178 -0.44 -15.91 18.79
N GLU A 179 -0.87 -15.13 19.76
CA GLU A 179 -2.23 -14.62 19.91
C GLU A 179 -2.18 -13.09 20.07
N PRO A 180 -3.21 -12.33 19.59
CA PRO A 180 -4.44 -12.84 18.98
C PRO A 180 -4.26 -13.28 17.54
N TYR A 181 -4.67 -14.47 17.22
CA TYR A 181 -4.63 -15.01 15.86
C TYR A 181 -5.88 -14.61 15.07
N SER A 182 -5.68 -14.02 13.88
CA SER A 182 -6.77 -13.70 12.94
C SER A 182 -6.77 -14.64 11.75
N PRO A 183 -7.79 -15.53 11.60
CA PRO A 183 -7.88 -16.46 10.49
C PRO A 183 -7.97 -15.75 9.13
N GLY A 184 -7.20 -16.21 8.15
CA GLY A 184 -7.21 -15.69 6.77
C GLY A 184 -6.44 -14.38 6.57
N LEU A 185 -5.81 -13.81 7.59
CA LEU A 185 -4.98 -12.60 7.44
C LEU A 185 -3.79 -12.86 6.51
N ALA A 186 -3.19 -14.04 6.55
CA ALA A 186 -2.08 -14.41 5.66
C ALA A 186 -2.42 -14.26 4.16
N ASP A 187 -3.66 -14.43 3.75
CA ASP A 187 -4.12 -14.27 2.36
C ASP A 187 -4.30 -12.80 1.94
N ARG A 188 -4.24 -11.88 2.91
CA ARG A 188 -4.43 -10.44 2.73
C ARG A 188 -3.14 -9.63 2.91
N ILE A 189 -2.00 -10.33 2.85
CA ILE A 189 -0.68 -9.70 2.82
C ILE A 189 -0.31 -9.37 1.37
N TRP A 190 0.26 -8.18 1.19
CA TRP A 190 0.67 -7.63 -0.09
C TRP A 190 2.16 -7.31 -0.06
N TRP A 191 2.82 -7.52 -1.17
CA TRP A 191 4.21 -7.10 -1.34
C TRP A 191 4.33 -5.89 -2.25
N GLY A 192 4.91 -4.81 -1.72
CA GLY A 192 5.28 -3.64 -2.50
C GLY A 192 6.54 -3.90 -3.31
N SER A 193 6.41 -3.91 -4.63
CA SER A 193 7.52 -4.30 -5.51
C SER A 193 7.84 -3.25 -6.56
N ALA A 194 9.11 -2.83 -6.62
CA ALA A 194 9.65 -1.96 -7.66
C ALA A 194 10.38 -2.73 -8.77
N SER A 195 10.57 -4.07 -8.66
CA SER A 195 11.26 -4.90 -9.65
C SER A 195 10.48 -6.14 -10.04
N ASN A 196 10.73 -6.68 -11.23
CA ASN A 196 10.10 -7.92 -11.69
C ASN A 196 10.52 -9.13 -10.83
N ALA A 197 11.78 -9.17 -10.39
CA ALA A 197 12.31 -10.27 -9.58
C ALA A 197 11.59 -10.39 -8.23
N THR A 198 11.37 -9.26 -7.52
CA THR A 198 10.69 -9.30 -6.22
C THR A 198 9.19 -9.49 -6.34
N ALA A 199 8.57 -9.11 -7.47
CA ALA A 199 7.18 -9.46 -7.77
C ALA A 199 7.01 -10.99 -7.94
N ALA A 200 7.90 -11.65 -8.68
CA ALA A 200 7.88 -13.10 -8.84
C ALA A 200 8.16 -13.85 -7.51
N TRP A 201 9.06 -13.33 -6.68
CA TRP A 201 9.30 -13.86 -5.34
C TRP A 201 8.05 -13.76 -4.45
N ALA A 202 7.36 -12.63 -4.45
CA ALA A 202 6.11 -12.44 -3.72
C ALA A 202 5.01 -13.43 -4.18
N ALA A 203 4.90 -13.66 -5.49
CA ALA A 203 3.98 -14.64 -6.06
C ALA A 203 4.25 -16.05 -5.52
N LYS A 204 5.52 -16.48 -5.47
CA LYS A 204 5.91 -17.81 -4.93
C LYS A 204 5.50 -17.97 -3.46
N LEU A 205 5.56 -16.94 -2.67
CA LEU A 205 5.17 -16.95 -1.26
C LEU A 205 3.66 -16.84 -1.02
N GLY A 206 2.88 -16.55 -2.06
CA GLY A 206 1.44 -16.39 -1.98
C GLY A 206 0.99 -15.02 -1.47
N MET A 207 1.81 -13.98 -1.61
CA MET A 207 1.43 -12.59 -1.33
C MET A 207 0.75 -11.93 -2.54
N ASN A 208 -0.17 -11.01 -2.31
CA ASN A 208 -0.71 -10.12 -3.34
C ASN A 208 0.36 -9.10 -3.77
N LEU A 209 0.17 -8.42 -4.91
CA LEU A 209 1.13 -7.46 -5.44
C LEU A 209 0.63 -6.03 -5.28
N GLN A 210 1.44 -5.16 -4.70
CA GLN A 210 1.27 -3.71 -4.78
C GLN A 210 2.36 -3.11 -5.68
N THR A 211 1.98 -2.43 -6.75
CA THR A 211 2.88 -1.58 -7.51
C THR A 211 2.73 -0.14 -7.04
N SER A 212 3.83 0.59 -7.03
CA SER A 212 3.89 1.97 -6.54
C SER A 212 3.71 2.99 -7.69
N THR A 213 3.88 4.28 -7.36
CA THR A 213 4.02 5.37 -8.33
C THR A 213 5.42 5.43 -8.96
N LEU A 214 6.27 4.46 -8.65
CA LEU A 214 7.61 4.31 -9.23
C LEU A 214 7.96 2.84 -9.44
N LYS A 215 8.91 2.58 -10.34
CA LYS A 215 9.49 1.26 -10.59
C LYS A 215 10.97 1.43 -10.94
N PHE A 216 11.79 0.41 -10.70
CA PHE A 216 13.12 0.35 -11.30
C PHE A 216 12.98 0.35 -12.81
N ASP A 217 13.74 1.21 -13.49
CA ASP A 217 13.68 1.30 -14.94
C ASP A 217 14.50 0.17 -15.57
N GLU A 218 13.80 -0.88 -15.99
CA GLU A 218 14.39 -2.09 -16.56
C GLU A 218 14.42 -2.06 -18.11
N THR A 219 13.57 -1.25 -18.77
CA THR A 219 13.40 -1.30 -20.22
C THR A 219 13.44 0.05 -20.94
N GLY A 220 13.32 1.17 -20.20
CA GLY A 220 13.21 2.51 -20.78
C GLY A 220 11.82 2.86 -21.34
N GLU A 221 10.85 1.95 -21.24
CA GLU A 221 9.46 2.21 -21.63
C GLU A 221 8.71 3.01 -20.56
N PRO A 222 7.56 3.63 -20.89
CA PRO A 222 6.70 4.30 -19.90
C PRO A 222 6.34 3.43 -18.71
N LEU A 223 6.14 4.05 -17.55
CA LEU A 223 5.87 3.32 -16.30
C LEU A 223 4.69 2.35 -16.42
N HIS A 224 3.59 2.75 -17.03
CA HIS A 224 2.40 1.91 -17.15
C HIS A 224 2.65 0.64 -17.98
N ILE A 225 3.49 0.71 -19.01
CA ILE A 225 3.90 -0.45 -19.84
C ILE A 225 4.74 -1.42 -18.99
N GLN A 226 5.77 -0.88 -18.32
CA GLN A 226 6.64 -1.69 -17.45
C GLN A 226 5.89 -2.34 -16.30
N GLN A 227 4.93 -1.65 -15.69
CA GLN A 227 4.10 -2.21 -14.61
C GLN A 227 3.11 -3.26 -15.13
N ALA A 228 2.49 -3.06 -16.29
CA ALA A 228 1.64 -4.08 -16.90
C ALA A 228 2.43 -5.37 -17.20
N ALA A 229 3.65 -5.26 -17.69
CA ALA A 229 4.53 -6.42 -17.87
C ALA A 229 4.88 -7.10 -16.55
N GLN A 230 5.15 -6.32 -15.48
CA GLN A 230 5.39 -6.84 -14.13
C GLN A 230 4.17 -7.61 -13.58
N ILE A 231 2.96 -7.07 -13.77
CA ILE A 231 1.71 -7.72 -13.33
C ILE A 231 1.52 -9.06 -14.03
N ARG A 232 1.75 -9.11 -15.34
CA ARG A 232 1.67 -10.38 -16.10
C ARG A 232 2.70 -11.40 -15.64
N ALA A 233 3.95 -10.97 -15.41
CA ALA A 233 5.00 -11.83 -14.88
C ALA A 233 4.69 -12.36 -13.48
N PHE A 234 4.14 -11.50 -12.60
CA PHE A 234 3.66 -11.89 -11.28
C PHE A 234 2.57 -12.96 -11.35
N ARG A 235 1.55 -12.77 -12.20
CA ARG A 235 0.46 -13.76 -12.38
C ARG A 235 0.97 -15.09 -12.90
N SER A 236 1.88 -15.07 -13.88
CA SER A 236 2.52 -16.29 -14.38
C SER A 236 3.30 -17.02 -13.28
N ALA A 237 4.07 -16.31 -12.46
CA ALA A 237 4.79 -16.90 -11.34
C ALA A 237 3.83 -17.46 -10.25
N TRP A 238 2.69 -16.81 -10.05
CA TRP A 238 1.63 -17.28 -9.14
C TRP A 238 1.03 -18.63 -9.61
N GLU A 239 0.69 -18.71 -10.88
CA GLU A 239 0.17 -19.96 -11.48
C GLU A 239 1.19 -21.10 -11.38
N GLN A 240 2.46 -20.83 -11.68
CA GLN A 240 3.56 -21.79 -11.55
C GLN A 240 3.78 -22.27 -10.11
N ALA A 241 3.51 -21.42 -9.12
CA ALA A 241 3.58 -21.78 -7.70
C ALA A 241 2.42 -22.66 -7.23
N GLY A 242 1.36 -22.83 -8.04
CA GLY A 242 0.24 -23.72 -7.77
C GLY A 242 -0.73 -23.23 -6.69
N HIS A 243 -0.76 -21.95 -6.41
CA HIS A 243 -1.72 -21.37 -5.46
C HIS A 243 -3.16 -21.48 -5.99
N LYS A 244 -4.09 -21.84 -5.09
CA LYS A 244 -5.51 -22.08 -5.49
C LYS A 244 -6.34 -20.79 -5.53
N ARG A 245 -6.00 -19.78 -4.71
CA ARG A 245 -6.71 -18.50 -4.71
C ARG A 245 -6.27 -17.61 -5.87
N THR A 246 -7.13 -16.71 -6.29
CA THR A 246 -6.76 -15.65 -7.24
C THR A 246 -5.98 -14.56 -6.50
N PRO A 247 -4.80 -14.16 -6.96
CA PRO A 247 -4.07 -13.06 -6.36
C PRO A 247 -4.71 -11.74 -6.72
N ARG A 248 -4.54 -10.75 -5.84
CA ARG A 248 -4.92 -9.37 -6.13
C ARG A 248 -3.69 -8.54 -6.50
N VAL A 249 -3.91 -7.56 -7.36
CA VAL A 249 -2.87 -6.63 -7.82
C VAL A 249 -3.39 -5.21 -7.70
N SER A 250 -2.62 -4.32 -7.07
CA SER A 250 -2.94 -2.91 -7.03
C SER A 250 -1.91 -2.07 -7.79
N VAL A 251 -2.39 -0.99 -8.39
CA VAL A 251 -1.55 0.10 -8.91
C VAL A 251 -1.87 1.39 -8.18
N SER A 252 -0.85 2.22 -7.96
CA SER A 252 -1.02 3.55 -7.34
C SER A 252 -0.88 4.63 -8.40
N ARG A 253 -1.80 5.61 -8.40
CA ARG A 253 -1.79 6.76 -9.33
C ARG A 253 -2.19 8.04 -8.62
N SER A 254 -1.56 9.13 -9.01
CA SER A 254 -1.99 10.50 -8.68
C SER A 254 -2.97 10.96 -9.75
N ILE A 255 -4.26 11.05 -9.43
CA ILE A 255 -5.33 11.36 -10.37
C ILE A 255 -6.15 12.53 -9.84
N PHE A 256 -6.23 13.62 -10.63
CA PHE A 256 -6.92 14.85 -10.27
C PHE A 256 -7.80 15.31 -11.41
N ALA A 257 -9.12 15.21 -11.27
CA ALA A 257 -10.06 15.79 -12.22
C ALA A 257 -10.17 17.29 -12.00
N LEU A 258 -9.93 18.08 -13.05
CA LEU A 258 -9.98 19.54 -12.97
C LEU A 258 -11.43 20.02 -13.17
N LEU A 259 -12.22 20.02 -12.11
CA LEU A 259 -13.63 20.39 -12.14
C LEU A 259 -13.85 21.89 -11.91
N ASP A 260 -13.05 22.52 -11.04
CA ASP A 260 -13.20 23.91 -10.64
C ASP A 260 -11.87 24.69 -10.69
N ASP A 261 -11.89 25.98 -10.37
CA ASP A 261 -10.71 26.84 -10.40
C ASP A 261 -9.70 26.49 -9.30
N ARG A 262 -10.15 25.87 -8.22
CA ARG A 262 -9.30 25.40 -7.13
C ARG A 262 -8.47 24.20 -7.59
N ASP A 263 -9.08 23.24 -8.29
CA ASP A 263 -8.39 22.10 -8.89
C ASP A 263 -7.34 22.57 -9.91
N ARG A 264 -7.71 23.52 -10.76
CA ARG A 264 -6.79 24.14 -11.74
C ARG A 264 -5.63 24.86 -11.07
N THR A 265 -5.88 25.52 -9.95
CA THR A 265 -4.84 26.22 -9.17
C THR A 265 -3.83 25.24 -8.59
N TYR A 266 -4.29 24.11 -8.05
CA TYR A 266 -3.42 23.12 -7.42
C TYR A 266 -2.72 22.22 -8.43
N PHE A 267 -3.41 21.78 -9.47
CA PHE A 267 -2.91 20.70 -10.33
C PHE A 267 -2.83 21.03 -11.83
N GLY A 268 -3.39 22.16 -12.28
CA GLY A 268 -3.47 22.50 -13.70
C GLY A 268 -2.10 22.61 -14.38
N ARG A 269 -1.04 22.98 -13.66
CA ARG A 269 0.32 23.08 -14.22
C ARG A 269 0.99 21.70 -14.45
N GLY A 270 0.58 20.68 -13.70
CA GLY A 270 1.14 19.32 -13.81
C GLY A 270 0.56 18.47 -14.94
N SER A 271 -0.48 18.94 -15.62
CA SER A 271 -1.23 18.18 -16.63
C SER A 271 -0.45 17.79 -17.88
N GLN A 272 0.69 18.41 -18.14
CA GLN A 272 1.52 18.20 -19.33
C GLN A 272 2.81 17.42 -19.07
N GLU A 273 3.11 17.05 -17.81
CA GLU A 273 4.32 16.35 -17.47
C GLU A 273 4.16 14.83 -17.70
N GLY A 274 5.14 14.23 -18.40
CA GLY A 274 5.24 12.76 -18.55
C GLY A 274 5.88 12.10 -17.32
N ASP A 275 6.15 10.80 -17.46
CA ASP A 275 6.95 10.07 -16.47
C ASP A 275 8.35 10.68 -16.35
N LYS A 276 8.89 10.68 -15.12
CA LYS A 276 10.22 11.24 -14.83
C LYS A 276 11.20 10.12 -14.58
N ILE A 277 12.38 10.21 -15.19
CA ILE A 277 13.49 9.29 -14.91
C ILE A 277 14.40 9.94 -13.87
N GLY A 278 14.76 9.18 -12.86
CA GLY A 278 15.66 9.60 -11.79
C GLY A 278 16.44 8.43 -11.21
N PHE A 279 17.11 8.67 -10.10
CA PHE A 279 17.87 7.67 -9.37
C PHE A 279 17.35 7.60 -7.93
N LEU A 280 17.23 6.39 -7.40
CA LEU A 280 16.90 6.15 -5.99
C LEU A 280 18.13 6.16 -5.10
N ASP A 281 19.27 5.75 -5.66
CA ASP A 281 20.61 5.79 -5.10
C ASP A 281 21.63 6.04 -6.25
N GLU A 282 22.91 5.95 -5.99
CA GLU A 282 23.97 6.23 -6.98
C GLU A 282 23.91 5.34 -8.25
N SER A 283 23.28 4.18 -8.17
CA SER A 283 23.27 3.16 -9.23
C SER A 283 21.86 2.75 -9.72
N THR A 284 20.85 2.92 -8.89
CA THR A 284 19.49 2.41 -9.15
C THR A 284 18.65 3.42 -9.91
N ARG A 285 18.59 3.28 -11.23
CA ARG A 285 17.70 4.06 -12.10
C ARG A 285 16.25 3.69 -11.84
N ALA A 286 15.39 4.69 -11.71
CA ALA A 286 13.97 4.52 -11.48
C ALA A 286 13.14 5.43 -12.40
N ILE A 287 11.97 4.93 -12.76
CA ILE A 287 10.95 5.70 -13.44
C ILE A 287 9.84 6.06 -12.45
N PHE A 288 9.52 7.33 -12.39
CA PHE A 288 8.49 7.91 -11.53
C PHE A 288 7.29 8.27 -12.40
N GLY A 289 6.13 7.74 -12.04
CA GLY A 289 4.89 7.95 -12.77
C GLY A 289 4.44 9.40 -12.75
N ARG A 290 3.89 9.81 -13.88
CA ARG A 290 3.23 11.11 -14.04
C ARG A 290 2.03 11.25 -13.11
N SER A 291 1.65 12.48 -12.81
CA SER A 291 0.33 12.80 -12.30
C SER A 291 -0.64 12.97 -13.45
N TYR A 292 -1.79 12.33 -13.36
CA TYR A 292 -2.90 12.52 -14.27
C TYR A 292 -3.76 13.68 -13.75
N ALA A 293 -3.69 14.83 -14.39
CA ALA A 293 -4.46 16.02 -14.01
C ALA A 293 -4.99 16.69 -15.27
N ALA A 294 -6.29 16.61 -15.51
CA ALA A 294 -6.93 17.17 -16.70
C ALA A 294 -8.44 17.33 -16.48
N GLU A 295 -9.10 18.01 -17.40
CA GLU A 295 -10.57 18.01 -17.53
C GLU A 295 -11.07 16.57 -17.68
N PRO A 296 -12.28 16.24 -17.21
CA PRO A 296 -12.76 14.87 -17.12
C PRO A 296 -12.63 14.05 -18.41
N ASP A 297 -13.03 14.59 -19.55
CA ASP A 297 -13.00 13.88 -20.84
C ASP A 297 -11.57 13.48 -21.26
N ILE A 298 -10.62 14.42 -21.07
CA ILE A 298 -9.20 14.17 -21.36
C ILE A 298 -8.63 13.15 -20.36
N LEU A 299 -9.00 13.27 -19.09
CA LEU A 299 -8.55 12.38 -18.04
C LEU A 299 -9.03 10.94 -18.27
N ILE A 300 -10.28 10.76 -18.66
CA ILE A 300 -10.86 9.46 -19.03
C ILE A 300 -10.10 8.83 -20.20
N GLU A 301 -9.80 9.63 -21.25
CA GLU A 301 -9.01 9.13 -22.39
C GLU A 301 -7.59 8.70 -21.97
N GLN A 302 -6.93 9.51 -21.13
CA GLN A 302 -5.59 9.19 -20.65
C GLN A 302 -5.55 7.94 -19.78
N LEU A 303 -6.48 7.80 -18.85
CA LEU A 303 -6.55 6.65 -17.95
C LEU A 303 -6.97 5.37 -18.67
N GLY A 304 -7.79 5.49 -19.72
CA GLY A 304 -8.14 4.38 -20.59
C GLY A 304 -6.95 3.79 -21.38
N LYS A 305 -5.85 4.53 -21.48
CA LYS A 305 -4.59 4.11 -22.13
C LYS A 305 -3.53 3.61 -21.14
N ASP A 306 -3.81 3.61 -19.83
CA ASP A 306 -2.88 3.10 -18.83
C ASP A 306 -3.01 1.58 -18.69
N ASP A 307 -2.08 0.85 -19.32
CA ASP A 307 -2.09 -0.62 -19.37
C ASP A 307 -1.99 -1.25 -17.97
N ALA A 308 -1.27 -0.63 -17.04
CA ALA A 308 -1.17 -1.16 -15.69
C ALA A 308 -2.49 -1.03 -14.92
N ILE A 309 -3.22 0.08 -15.09
CA ILE A 309 -4.58 0.20 -14.56
C ILE A 309 -5.48 -0.85 -15.20
N ALA A 310 -5.39 -1.08 -16.50
CA ALA A 310 -6.18 -2.10 -17.18
C ALA A 310 -5.96 -3.51 -16.60
N GLU A 311 -4.72 -3.86 -16.29
CA GLU A 311 -4.33 -5.16 -15.72
C GLU A 311 -4.66 -5.29 -14.22
N ALA A 312 -4.70 -4.21 -13.45
CA ALA A 312 -4.91 -4.26 -12.00
C ALA A 312 -6.39 -4.44 -11.63
N ASP A 313 -6.65 -5.12 -10.53
CA ASP A 313 -7.99 -5.22 -9.92
C ASP A 313 -8.26 -4.14 -8.85
N THR A 314 -7.22 -3.49 -8.35
CA THR A 314 -7.30 -2.46 -7.32
C THR A 314 -6.52 -1.21 -7.74
N LEU A 315 -7.17 -0.04 -7.69
CA LEU A 315 -6.56 1.26 -7.93
C LEU A 315 -6.44 2.02 -6.61
N LEU A 316 -5.23 2.46 -6.26
CA LEU A 316 -4.96 3.31 -5.11
C LEU A 316 -4.69 4.75 -5.57
N LEU A 317 -5.57 5.66 -5.19
CA LEU A 317 -5.45 7.09 -5.48
C LEU A 317 -4.50 7.73 -4.47
N THR A 318 -3.33 8.19 -4.89
CA THR A 318 -2.47 8.99 -4.00
C THR A 318 -3.11 10.36 -3.79
N ILE A 319 -3.43 10.68 -2.55
CA ILE A 319 -4.13 11.91 -2.20
C ILE A 319 -3.18 12.95 -1.59
N PRO A 320 -3.38 14.25 -1.88
CA PRO A 320 -2.63 15.35 -1.28
C PRO A 320 -3.16 15.69 0.12
N ASN A 321 -2.87 14.83 1.12
CA ASN A 321 -3.44 14.97 2.47
C ASN A 321 -3.23 16.36 3.09
N GLN A 322 -2.15 17.07 2.72
CA GLN A 322 -1.86 18.42 3.21
C GLN A 322 -2.88 19.48 2.77
N LEU A 323 -3.74 19.18 1.79
CA LEU A 323 -4.87 20.06 1.41
C LEU A 323 -6.11 19.85 2.29
N GLY A 324 -6.02 18.96 3.29
CA GLY A 324 -7.05 18.73 4.30
C GLY A 324 -8.15 17.76 3.87
N VAL A 325 -8.97 17.35 4.83
CA VAL A 325 -10.01 16.34 4.65
C VAL A 325 -11.04 16.76 3.60
N ALA A 326 -11.60 17.95 3.69
CA ALA A 326 -12.65 18.41 2.79
C ALA A 326 -12.23 18.44 1.32
N TYR A 327 -10.97 18.84 1.04
CA TYR A 327 -10.48 18.84 -0.34
C TYR A 327 -10.22 17.41 -0.85
N ASN A 328 -9.68 16.53 -0.01
CA ASN A 328 -9.47 15.14 -0.41
C ASN A 328 -10.79 14.39 -0.60
N VAL A 329 -11.85 14.71 0.15
CA VAL A 329 -13.22 14.22 -0.10
C VAL A 329 -13.70 14.65 -1.49
N HIS A 330 -13.51 15.93 -1.88
CA HIS A 330 -13.83 16.40 -3.22
C HIS A 330 -13.06 15.62 -4.31
N VAL A 331 -11.75 15.37 -4.14
CA VAL A 331 -10.94 14.58 -5.09
C VAL A 331 -11.50 13.15 -5.23
N MET A 332 -11.79 12.49 -4.11
CA MET A 332 -12.32 11.13 -4.11
C MET A 332 -13.71 11.06 -4.76
N GLU A 333 -14.59 11.99 -4.44
CA GLU A 333 -15.94 12.09 -5.00
C GLU A 333 -15.90 12.31 -6.52
N ALA A 334 -15.06 13.22 -7.02
CA ALA A 334 -14.86 13.46 -8.43
C ALA A 334 -14.48 12.20 -9.21
N ILE A 335 -13.58 11.39 -8.66
CA ILE A 335 -13.18 10.12 -9.27
C ILE A 335 -14.34 9.13 -9.26
N LEU A 336 -15.04 8.97 -8.13
CA LEU A 336 -16.09 7.96 -7.99
C LEU A 336 -17.34 8.27 -8.80
N THR A 337 -17.69 9.56 -8.97
CA THR A 337 -18.94 9.96 -9.63
C THR A 337 -18.76 10.29 -11.11
N THR A 338 -17.57 10.70 -11.53
CA THR A 338 -17.33 11.18 -12.90
C THR A 338 -16.42 10.25 -13.70
N ILE A 339 -15.27 9.87 -13.14
CA ILE A 339 -14.23 9.13 -13.88
C ILE A 339 -14.51 7.61 -13.87
N ALA A 340 -14.75 7.03 -12.71
CA ALA A 340 -14.87 5.59 -12.57
C ALA A 340 -16.09 5.00 -13.34
N PRO A 341 -17.28 5.62 -13.37
CA PRO A 341 -18.40 5.14 -14.18
C PRO A 341 -18.10 5.18 -15.69
N ALA A 342 -17.45 6.26 -16.17
CA ALA A 342 -17.11 6.42 -17.59
C ALA A 342 -16.10 5.36 -18.07
N LEU A 343 -15.24 4.86 -17.17
CA LEU A 343 -14.27 3.80 -17.44
C LEU A 343 -14.80 2.40 -17.07
N SER A 344 -16.07 2.29 -16.70
CA SER A 344 -16.69 1.01 -16.25
C SER A 344 -15.92 0.35 -15.08
N TRP A 345 -15.33 1.16 -14.21
CA TRP A 345 -14.70 0.68 -12.98
C TRP A 345 -15.70 0.50 -11.85
N ARG A 346 -16.88 1.13 -12.01
CA ARG A 346 -18.07 1.05 -11.14
C ARG A 346 -19.36 1.09 -11.94
#